data_bff71cc72453cd6ad3646b58e1476908
#
_entry.id   bff71cc72453cd6ad3646b58e1476908
#
_cell.length_a   1.000
_cell.length_b   1.000
_cell.length_c   1.000
_cell.angle_alpha   90.00
_cell.angle_beta   90.00
_cell.angle_gamma   90.00
#
_symmetry.space_group_name_H-M   'P 1'
#
loop_
_entity.id
_entity.type
_entity.pdbx_description
1 polymer ?
#
loop_
_entity_poly.entity_id
_entity_poly.type
_entity_poly.pdbx_seq_one_letter_code
_entity_poly.pdbx_strand_id
1 'polypeptide(L)' 'MNDEHKEKIYYIQQQADVLSAEISKLMRKDADFSEKHLNELIQLGVFISMTCQELSDEELF' A
#
# COMPACT_ATOMS: atom_id res chain seq x y z
N MET A 1 9.97 18.39 8.18
CA MET A 1 8.70 17.64 7.98
C MET A 1 8.00 17.54 9.32
N ASN A 2 6.71 17.82 9.37
CA ASN A 2 5.99 17.74 10.64
C ASN A 2 5.61 16.30 10.97
N ASP A 3 5.18 16.07 12.21
CA ASP A 3 4.91 14.72 12.70
C ASP A 3 3.77 14.04 11.95
N GLU A 4 2.78 14.82 11.54
CA GLU A 4 1.64 14.29 10.79
C GLU A 4 2.08 13.71 9.45
N HIS A 5 2.97 14.39 8.75
CA HIS A 5 3.50 13.91 7.49
C HIS A 5 4.34 12.66 7.67
N LYS A 6 5.13 12.61 8.75
CA LYS A 6 5.90 11.42 9.08
C LYS A 6 5.00 10.21 9.32
N GLU A 7 3.89 10.41 10.03
CA GLU A 7 2.95 9.34 10.31
C GLU A 7 2.34 8.80 9.01
N LYS A 8 2.00 9.69 8.09
CA LYS A 8 1.44 9.26 6.80
C LYS A 8 2.45 8.50 5.98
N ILE A 9 3.70 8.95 5.96
CA ILE A 9 4.76 8.25 5.25
C ILE A 9 4.98 6.87 5.86
N TYR A 10 4.97 6.78 7.18
CA TYR A 10 5.10 5.51 7.87
C TYR A 10 3.96 4.57 7.53
N TYR A 11 2.74 5.10 7.47
CA TYR A 11 1.58 4.32 7.06
C TYR A 11 1.75 3.77 5.64
N ILE A 12 2.23 4.61 4.72
CA ILE A 12 2.50 4.18 3.36
C ILE A 12 3.51 3.04 3.36
N GLN A 13 4.57 3.15 4.14
CA GLN A 13 5.57 2.11 4.24
C GLN A 13 4.98 0.80 4.73
N GLN A 14 4.15 0.85 5.76
CA GLN A 14 3.50 -0.34 6.28
C GLN A 14 2.61 -1.00 5.23
N GLN A 15 1.83 -0.21 4.52
CA GLN A 15 0.95 -0.74 3.48
C GLN A 15 1.75 -1.32 2.32
N ALA A 16 2.86 -0.70 1.97
CA ALA A 16 3.73 -1.22 0.92
C ALA A 16 4.36 -2.56 1.34
N ASP A 17 4.73 -2.69 2.61
CA ASP A 17 5.27 -3.95 3.13
C ASP A 17 4.23 -5.07 3.05
N VAL A 18 2.99 -4.78 3.40
CA VAL A 18 1.90 -5.75 3.29
C VAL A 18 1.68 -6.13 1.83
N LEU A 19 1.67 -5.15 0.95
CA LEU A 19 1.50 -5.39 -0.47
C LEU A 19 2.61 -6.29 -1.01
N SER A 20 3.84 -6.01 -0.64
CA SER A 20 4.99 -6.82 -1.05
C SER A 20 4.86 -8.25 -0.56
N ALA A 21 4.43 -8.44 0.69
CA ALA A 21 4.23 -9.78 1.25
C ALA A 21 3.15 -10.55 0.50
N GLU A 22 2.05 -9.88 0.16
CA GLU A 22 0.97 -10.53 -0.59
C GLU A 22 1.41 -10.92 -2.00
N ILE A 23 2.19 -10.08 -2.65
CA ILE A 23 2.73 -10.39 -3.97
C ILE A 23 3.66 -11.60 -3.87
N SER A 24 4.49 -11.66 -2.83
CA SER A 24 5.39 -12.80 -2.62
C SER A 24 4.62 -14.10 -2.45
N LYS A 25 3.48 -14.05 -1.77
CA LYS A 25 2.62 -15.23 -1.63
C LYS A 25 2.11 -15.71 -2.97
N LEU A 26 1.72 -14.79 -3.85
CA LEU A 26 1.22 -15.15 -5.16
C LEU A 26 2.30 -15.75 -6.06
N MET A 27 3.55 -15.45 -5.80
CA MET A 27 4.67 -15.99 -6.59
C MET A 27 5.03 -17.42 -6.22
N ARG A 28 4.52 -17.94 -5.12
CA ARG A 28 4.79 -19.30 -4.71
C ARG A 28 4.05 -20.28 -5.59
N LYS A 29 4.65 -21.44 -5.83
CA LYS A 29 4.09 -22.45 -6.71
C LYS A 29 2.74 -22.97 -6.24
N ASP A 30 2.56 -23.04 -4.92
CA ASP A 30 1.36 -23.60 -4.31
C ASP A 30 0.37 -22.54 -3.89
N ALA A 31 0.55 -21.31 -4.31
CA ALA A 31 -0.36 -20.24 -3.96
C ALA A 31 -1.67 -20.36 -4.72
N ASP A 32 -2.76 -20.23 -4.00
CA ASP A 32 -4.09 -20.17 -4.60
C ASP A 32 -4.28 -18.78 -5.19
N PHE A 33 -4.35 -18.73 -6.52
CA PHE A 33 -4.54 -17.48 -7.23
C PHE A 33 -6.03 -17.24 -7.39
N SER A 34 -6.60 -16.37 -6.55
CA SER A 34 -8.02 -16.12 -6.58
C SER A 34 -8.31 -14.64 -6.79
N GLU A 35 -9.53 -14.37 -7.25
CA GLU A 35 -10.01 -13.01 -7.43
C GLU A 35 -9.97 -12.24 -6.12
N LYS A 36 -10.21 -12.92 -5.00
CA LYS A 36 -10.14 -12.30 -3.69
C LYS A 36 -8.76 -11.72 -3.42
N HIS A 37 -7.71 -12.45 -3.73
CA HIS A 37 -6.34 -11.96 -3.54
C HIS A 37 -6.05 -10.75 -4.41
N LEU A 38 -6.52 -10.78 -5.65
CA LEU A 38 -6.34 -9.64 -6.54
C LEU A 38 -7.07 -8.41 -6.03
N ASN A 39 -8.27 -8.59 -5.50
CA ASN A 39 -9.03 -7.48 -4.92
C ASN A 39 -8.32 -6.89 -3.71
N GLU A 40 -7.73 -7.73 -2.88
CA GLU A 40 -6.96 -7.24 -1.73
C GLU A 40 -5.76 -6.39 -2.18
N LEU A 41 -5.07 -6.82 -3.24
CA LEU A 41 -3.96 -6.06 -3.79
C LEU A 41 -4.43 -4.71 -4.33
N ILE A 42 -5.56 -4.70 -5.03
CA ILE A 42 -6.13 -3.47 -5.55
C ILE A 42 -6.44 -2.51 -4.42
N GLN A 43 -7.07 -3.00 -3.33
CA GLN A 43 -7.42 -2.15 -2.20
C GLN A 43 -6.18 -1.57 -1.52
N LEU A 44 -5.14 -2.37 -1.34
CA LEU A 44 -3.89 -1.88 -0.76
C LEU A 44 -3.29 -0.78 -1.64
N GLY A 45 -3.30 -0.98 -2.94
CA GLY A 45 -2.82 0.03 -3.88
C GLY A 45 -3.62 1.32 -3.81
N VAL A 46 -4.94 1.20 -3.66
CA VAL A 46 -5.81 2.36 -3.53
C VAL A 46 -5.50 3.14 -2.26
N PHE A 47 -5.34 2.45 -1.13
CA PHE A 47 -5.00 3.12 0.13
C PHE A 47 -3.67 3.86 0.03
N ILE A 48 -2.66 3.23 -0.55
CA ILE A 48 -1.35 3.86 -0.74
C ILE A 48 -1.51 5.10 -1.62
N SER A 49 -2.22 4.96 -2.73
CA SER A 49 -2.43 6.05 -3.67
C SER A 49 -3.15 7.23 -3.03
N MET A 50 -4.20 6.95 -2.26
CA MET A 50 -4.96 7.99 -1.58
C MET A 50 -4.10 8.74 -0.57
N THR A 51 -3.31 8.01 0.20
CA THR A 51 -2.44 8.63 1.20
C THR A 51 -1.37 9.48 0.53
N CYS A 52 -0.82 9.02 -0.57
CA CYS A 52 0.14 9.80 -1.35
C CYS A 52 -0.49 11.07 -1.89
N GLN A 53 -1.74 10.98 -2.36
CA GLN A 53 -2.46 12.15 -2.86
C GLN A 53 -2.69 13.17 -1.75
N GLU A 54 -3.05 12.71 -0.55
CA GLU A 54 -3.22 13.60 0.59
C GLU A 54 -1.93 14.34 0.92
N LEU A 55 -0.80 13.64 0.91
CA LEU A 55 0.49 14.25 1.18
C LEU A 55 0.83 15.28 0.10
N SER A 56 0.56 14.95 -1.15
CA SER A 56 0.82 15.86 -2.25
C SER A 56 0.00 17.14 -2.11
N ASP A 57 -1.27 17.01 -1.76
CA ASP A 57 -2.16 18.14 -1.61
C ASP A 57 -1.74 19.03 -0.44
N GLU A 58 -1.29 18.43 0.66
CA GLU A 58 -0.89 19.18 1.85
C GLU A 58 0.46 19.87 1.68
N GLU A 59 1.41 19.20 1.06
CA GLU A 59 2.78 19.71 0.97
C GLU A 59 2.99 20.64 -0.20
N LEU A 60 2.23 20.49 -1.24
CA LEU A 60 2.38 21.30 -2.44
C LEU A 60 3.80 21.26 -2.99
N PHE A 61 4.32 20.08 -3.13
CA PHE A 61 5.69 19.89 -3.64
C PHE A 61 5.93 20.62 -4.96
#